data_fe4e35887bd1795b83729886cb0970c2
#
_entry.id   fe4e35887bd1795b83729886cb0970c2
#
_cell.length_a   1.000
_cell.length_b   1.000
_cell.length_c   1.000
_cell.angle_alpha   90.00
_cell.angle_beta   90.00
_cell.angle_gamma   90.00
#
_symmetry.space_group_name_H-M   'P 1'
#
loop_
_entity.id
_entity.type
_entity.pdbx_description
1 polymer ?
#
loop_
_entity_poly.entity_id
_entity_poly.type
_entity_poly.pdbx_seq_one_letter_code
_entity_poly.pdbx_strand_id
1 'polypeptide(L)'
;IDRSYYYSSIHEELDKMSRMVGELLDFSMLDNQMSSMEMSRVNVSEMIEYLLLRYDAMFRKNEIKVEQEIEKNCFAYGNRMYLERAVNNYLMNAFQHTEQGKRIRITLKKEKKQIRMEVYNDGERIKEEQMEHIWDSFYTTSQKKKPVTSENEVRNIGLGLFVVRKIVDKHKGSCGAQNMENGVLFWLQLPEIRDLGK
;
A
#
# COMPACT_ATOMS: atom_id res chain seq x y z
N ILE A 1 5.47 41.52 5.38
CA ILE A 1 4.74 40.22 5.15
C ILE A 1 5.36 39.62 3.90
N ASP A 2 6.02 38.48 4.06
CA ASP A 2 6.79 37.84 2.99
C ASP A 2 5.86 37.21 1.94
N ARG A 3 5.73 37.87 0.80
CA ARG A 3 4.89 37.42 -0.31
C ARG A 3 5.36 36.05 -0.84
N SER A 4 6.64 35.75 -0.76
CA SER A 4 7.22 34.48 -1.20
C SER A 4 6.65 33.30 -0.39
N TYR A 5 6.48 33.46 0.90
CA TYR A 5 5.86 32.45 1.79
C TYR A 5 4.41 32.15 1.40
N TYR A 6 3.61 33.16 1.07
CA TYR A 6 2.22 32.96 0.63
C TYR A 6 2.14 32.26 -0.73
N TYR A 7 3.01 32.61 -1.67
CA TYR A 7 3.05 31.94 -2.98
C TYR A 7 3.46 30.49 -2.88
N SER A 8 4.46 30.14 -2.07
CA SER A 8 4.84 28.74 -1.84
C SER A 8 3.72 27.95 -1.17
N SER A 9 3.06 28.51 -0.15
CA SER A 9 1.95 27.85 0.53
C SER A 9 0.73 27.63 -0.37
N ILE A 10 0.41 28.59 -1.26
CA ILE A 10 -0.67 28.43 -2.25
C ILE A 10 -0.31 27.36 -3.27
N HIS A 11 0.94 27.31 -3.75
CA HIS A 11 1.38 26.27 -4.68
C HIS A 11 1.29 24.87 -4.06
N GLU A 12 1.71 24.71 -2.82
CA GLU A 12 1.58 23.44 -2.10
C GLU A 12 0.12 22.99 -1.96
N GLU A 13 -0.81 23.90 -1.65
CA GLU A 13 -2.23 23.55 -1.55
C GLU A 13 -2.86 23.27 -2.92
N LEU A 14 -2.47 23.96 -3.98
CA LEU A 14 -2.91 23.66 -5.36
C LEU A 14 -2.43 22.28 -5.83
N ASP A 15 -1.17 21.93 -5.59
CA ASP A 15 -0.60 20.63 -5.91
C ASP A 15 -1.29 19.50 -5.12
N LYS A 16 -1.64 19.77 -3.88
CA LYS A 16 -2.42 18.84 -3.06
C LYS A 16 -3.83 18.64 -3.63
N MET A 17 -4.52 19.72 -3.98
CA MET A 17 -5.85 19.63 -4.60
C MET A 17 -5.79 18.89 -5.95
N SER A 18 -4.81 19.17 -6.78
CA SER A 18 -4.62 18.50 -8.08
C SER A 18 -4.41 16.99 -7.90
N ARG A 19 -3.59 16.58 -6.93
CA ARG A 19 -3.40 15.17 -6.59
C ARG A 19 -4.69 14.52 -6.06
N MET A 20 -5.43 15.20 -5.17
CA MET A 20 -6.72 14.72 -4.68
C MET A 20 -7.72 14.48 -5.81
N VAL A 21 -7.81 15.42 -6.74
CA VAL A 21 -8.68 15.28 -7.92
C VAL A 21 -8.22 14.12 -8.79
N GLY A 22 -6.91 13.94 -8.99
CA GLY A 22 -6.35 12.80 -9.72
C GLY A 22 -6.71 11.46 -9.06
N GLU A 23 -6.55 11.34 -7.75
CA GLU A 23 -6.92 10.11 -7.02
C GLU A 23 -8.43 9.85 -7.03
N LEU A 24 -9.26 10.91 -6.99
CA LEU A 24 -10.72 10.81 -7.12
C LEU A 24 -11.14 10.33 -8.51
N LEU A 25 -10.51 10.86 -9.57
CA LEU A 25 -10.76 10.41 -10.94
C LEU A 25 -10.34 8.96 -11.13
N ASP A 26 -9.16 8.58 -10.65
CA ASP A 26 -8.67 7.21 -10.65
C ASP A 26 -9.62 6.26 -9.90
N PHE A 27 -10.14 6.74 -8.75
CA PHE A 27 -11.13 6.01 -7.97
C PHE A 27 -12.46 5.84 -8.72
N SER A 28 -12.98 6.92 -9.29
CA SER A 28 -14.24 6.90 -10.07
C SER A 28 -14.16 5.98 -11.30
N MET A 29 -12.97 5.88 -11.92
CA MET A 29 -12.73 5.03 -13.07
C MET A 29 -12.36 3.59 -12.70
N LEU A 30 -12.00 3.33 -11.44
CA LEU A 30 -11.46 2.04 -11.01
C LEU A 30 -12.38 0.87 -11.35
N ASP A 31 -13.67 0.96 -11.03
CA ASP A 31 -14.63 -0.12 -11.27
C ASP A 31 -14.82 -0.40 -12.78
N ASN A 32 -14.84 0.64 -13.61
CA ASN A 32 -14.98 0.50 -15.07
C ASN A 32 -13.70 -0.06 -15.71
N GLN A 33 -12.55 0.49 -15.36
CA GLN A 33 -11.25 0.04 -15.89
C GLN A 33 -10.90 -1.38 -15.43
N MET A 34 -11.24 -1.75 -14.19
CA MET A 34 -11.03 -3.11 -13.68
C MET A 34 -11.99 -4.13 -14.29
N SER A 35 -13.08 -3.72 -14.93
CA SER A 35 -14.01 -4.64 -15.60
C SER A 35 -13.45 -5.16 -16.93
N SER A 36 -12.59 -4.40 -17.59
CA SER A 36 -11.95 -4.73 -18.88
C SER A 36 -10.45 -5.02 -18.76
N MET A 37 -9.91 -5.20 -17.53
CA MET A 37 -8.48 -5.42 -17.35
C MET A 37 -8.01 -6.78 -17.89
N GLU A 38 -6.91 -6.77 -18.61
CA GLU A 38 -6.25 -8.00 -19.02
C GLU A 38 -5.63 -8.70 -17.80
N MET A 39 -6.00 -9.96 -17.63
CA MET A 39 -5.49 -10.83 -16.59
C MET A 39 -4.42 -11.76 -17.15
N SER A 40 -3.31 -11.90 -16.48
CA SER A 40 -2.19 -12.74 -16.86
C SER A 40 -1.56 -13.44 -15.67
N ARG A 41 -0.62 -14.33 -15.92
CA ARG A 41 0.20 -14.94 -14.86
C ARG A 41 1.21 -13.92 -14.36
N VAL A 42 1.12 -13.55 -13.10
CA VAL A 42 2.00 -12.58 -12.44
C VAL A 42 2.91 -13.29 -11.45
N ASN A 43 4.23 -13.10 -11.57
CA ASN A 43 5.18 -13.50 -10.54
C ASN A 43 5.17 -12.46 -9.41
N VAL A 44 4.43 -12.76 -8.35
CA VAL A 44 4.24 -11.86 -7.20
C VAL A 44 5.53 -11.70 -6.39
N SER A 45 6.36 -12.75 -6.33
CA SER A 45 7.66 -12.69 -5.66
C SER A 45 8.57 -11.63 -6.29
N GLU A 46 8.79 -11.70 -7.60
CA GLU A 46 9.61 -10.73 -8.33
C GLU A 46 9.01 -9.32 -8.29
N MET A 47 7.69 -9.20 -8.34
CA MET A 47 6.99 -7.93 -8.26
C MET A 47 7.26 -7.23 -6.92
N ILE A 48 7.16 -7.95 -5.79
CA ILE A 48 7.41 -7.41 -4.46
C ILE A 48 8.89 -7.04 -4.30
N GLU A 49 9.83 -7.90 -4.73
CA GLU A 49 11.26 -7.63 -4.68
C GLU A 49 11.62 -6.35 -5.47
N TYR A 50 11.03 -6.18 -6.65
CA TYR A 50 11.21 -4.97 -7.45
C TYR A 50 10.71 -3.71 -6.72
N LEU A 51 9.54 -3.77 -6.09
CA LEU A 51 9.00 -2.64 -5.32
C LEU A 51 9.86 -2.30 -4.10
N LEU A 52 10.35 -3.32 -3.38
CA LEU A 52 11.24 -3.11 -2.23
C LEU A 52 12.56 -2.46 -2.65
N LEU A 53 13.15 -2.89 -3.77
CA LEU A 53 14.34 -2.27 -4.34
C LEU A 53 14.08 -0.80 -4.72
N ARG A 54 12.93 -0.51 -5.32
CA ARG A 54 12.53 0.85 -5.72
C ARG A 54 12.44 1.80 -4.52
N TYR A 55 11.98 1.32 -3.36
CA TYR A 55 11.81 2.14 -2.15
C TYR A 55 12.98 2.07 -1.15
N ASP A 56 14.02 1.29 -1.42
CA ASP A 56 15.15 1.09 -0.51
C ASP A 56 15.80 2.42 -0.07
N ALA A 57 16.09 3.31 -1.03
CA ALA A 57 16.67 4.63 -0.74
C ALA A 57 15.78 5.49 0.17
N MET A 58 14.45 5.43 -0.01
CA MET A 58 13.49 6.16 0.82
C MET A 58 13.47 5.60 2.24
N PHE A 59 13.43 4.28 2.40
CA PHE A 59 13.46 3.64 3.72
C PHE A 59 14.76 3.95 4.47
N ARG A 60 15.92 3.84 3.79
CA ARG A 60 17.24 4.16 4.38
C ARG A 60 17.35 5.63 4.79
N LYS A 61 16.89 6.56 3.93
CA LYS A 61 16.90 8.00 4.26
C LYS A 61 16.09 8.31 5.53
N ASN A 62 15.02 7.56 5.79
CA ASN A 62 14.17 7.71 6.97
C ASN A 62 14.57 6.76 8.11
N GLU A 63 15.72 6.08 8.00
CA GLU A 63 16.25 5.13 9.00
C GLU A 63 15.26 4.01 9.37
N ILE A 64 14.39 3.62 8.44
CA ILE A 64 13.46 2.51 8.63
C ILE A 64 14.18 1.19 8.29
N LYS A 65 14.11 0.24 9.22
CA LYS A 65 14.67 -1.10 9.04
C LYS A 65 13.67 -1.96 8.28
N VAL A 66 14.04 -2.43 7.10
CA VAL A 66 13.21 -3.32 6.29
C VAL A 66 13.69 -4.76 6.43
N GLU A 67 12.80 -5.63 6.93
CA GLU A 67 12.99 -7.08 7.00
C GLU A 67 12.12 -7.73 5.91
N GLN A 68 12.67 -8.68 5.15
CA GLN A 68 11.91 -9.34 4.09
C GLN A 68 12.11 -10.85 4.10
N GLU A 69 11.02 -11.59 3.92
CA GLU A 69 10.99 -13.04 3.75
C GLU A 69 10.06 -13.36 2.57
N ILE A 70 10.61 -13.40 1.37
CA ILE A 70 9.86 -13.56 0.13
C ILE A 70 10.09 -14.96 -0.43
N GLU A 71 9.08 -15.82 -0.34
CA GLU A 71 9.11 -17.14 -0.96
C GLU A 71 9.12 -16.99 -2.48
N LYS A 72 10.01 -17.73 -3.15
CA LYS A 72 10.17 -17.66 -4.59
C LYS A 72 9.04 -18.37 -5.33
N ASN A 73 8.81 -17.94 -6.58
CA ASN A 73 7.85 -18.57 -7.49
C ASN A 73 6.41 -18.56 -6.96
N CYS A 74 6.00 -17.52 -6.25
CA CYS A 74 4.61 -17.27 -5.91
C CYS A 74 3.92 -16.61 -7.10
N PHE A 75 3.00 -17.33 -7.75
CA PHE A 75 2.28 -16.84 -8.92
C PHE A 75 0.79 -16.64 -8.62
N ALA A 76 0.22 -15.56 -9.13
CA ALA A 76 -1.22 -15.32 -9.14
C ALA A 76 -1.71 -15.02 -10.56
N TYR A 77 -3.00 -15.29 -10.83
CA TYR A 77 -3.66 -14.84 -12.05
C TYR A 77 -4.27 -13.46 -11.80
N GLY A 78 -3.75 -12.46 -12.49
CA GLY A 78 -4.15 -11.09 -12.20
C GLY A 78 -3.60 -10.07 -13.19
N ASN A 79 -3.96 -8.84 -12.95
CA ASN A 79 -3.36 -7.71 -13.65
C ASN A 79 -2.19 -7.16 -12.81
N ARG A 80 -0.98 -7.20 -13.40
CA ARG A 80 0.26 -6.80 -12.70
C ARG A 80 0.18 -5.36 -12.17
N MET A 81 -0.31 -4.42 -12.96
CA MET A 81 -0.37 -3.01 -12.56
C MET A 81 -1.26 -2.79 -11.32
N TYR A 82 -2.42 -3.44 -11.27
CA TYR A 82 -3.30 -3.33 -10.10
C TYR A 82 -2.73 -4.05 -8.88
N LEU A 83 -2.11 -5.22 -9.06
CA LEU A 83 -1.44 -5.91 -7.94
C LEU A 83 -0.27 -5.08 -7.39
N GLU A 84 0.54 -4.47 -8.26
CA GLU A 84 1.59 -3.52 -7.85
C GLU A 84 1.00 -2.34 -7.06
N ARG A 85 -0.14 -1.80 -7.51
CA ARG A 85 -0.84 -0.71 -6.81
C ARG A 85 -1.30 -1.13 -5.42
N ALA A 86 -1.83 -2.34 -5.24
CA ALA A 86 -2.24 -2.86 -3.94
C ALA A 86 -1.04 -3.01 -2.98
N VAL A 87 0.05 -3.63 -3.46
CA VAL A 87 1.28 -3.77 -2.67
C VAL A 87 1.88 -2.42 -2.31
N ASN A 88 1.92 -1.50 -3.27
CA ASN A 88 2.41 -0.13 -3.07
C ASN A 88 1.62 0.60 -1.98
N ASN A 89 0.29 0.48 -1.97
CA ASN A 89 -0.55 1.08 -0.94
C ASN A 89 -0.21 0.54 0.46
N TYR A 90 0.05 -0.76 0.60
CA TYR A 90 0.48 -1.33 1.89
C TYR A 90 1.87 -0.85 2.31
N LEU A 91 2.84 -0.80 1.38
CA LEU A 91 4.19 -0.32 1.67
C LEU A 91 4.18 1.16 2.08
N MET A 92 3.42 2.00 1.37
CA MET A 92 3.29 3.43 1.70
C MET A 92 2.54 3.64 3.02
N ASN A 93 1.50 2.87 3.29
CA ASN A 93 0.80 2.90 4.57
C ASN A 93 1.76 2.54 5.72
N ALA A 94 2.52 1.45 5.59
CA ALA A 94 3.52 1.06 6.57
C ALA A 94 4.59 2.16 6.77
N PHE A 95 5.10 2.74 5.68
CA PHE A 95 6.07 3.83 5.74
C PHE A 95 5.55 5.04 6.51
N GLN A 96 4.32 5.46 6.24
CA GLN A 96 3.71 6.65 6.88
C GLN A 96 3.46 6.46 8.38
N HIS A 97 3.20 5.22 8.80
CA HIS A 97 2.89 4.88 10.19
C HIS A 97 4.08 4.31 10.97
N THR A 98 5.26 4.22 10.34
CA THR A 98 6.50 3.78 11.01
C THR A 98 7.36 4.98 11.37
N GLU A 99 7.79 5.07 12.63
CA GLU A 99 8.73 6.09 13.09
C GLU A 99 10.16 5.75 12.72
N GLN A 100 11.04 6.76 12.71
CA GLN A 100 12.49 6.60 12.50
C GLN A 100 13.09 5.58 13.48
N GLY A 101 13.99 4.73 13.01
CA GLY A 101 14.63 3.66 13.79
C GLY A 101 13.76 2.42 14.01
N LYS A 102 12.49 2.45 13.63
CA LYS A 102 11.56 1.34 13.71
C LYS A 102 11.63 0.45 12.46
N ARG A 103 10.86 -0.62 12.41
CA ARG A 103 10.92 -1.62 11.32
C ARG A 103 9.62 -1.78 10.58
N ILE A 104 9.79 -2.18 9.32
CA ILE A 104 8.73 -2.74 8.47
C ILE A 104 9.18 -4.16 8.10
N ARG A 105 8.27 -5.14 8.21
CA ARG A 105 8.53 -6.52 7.77
C ARG A 105 7.55 -6.91 6.68
N ILE A 106 8.08 -7.45 5.61
CA ILE A 106 7.31 -7.92 4.48
C ILE A 106 7.52 -9.42 4.33
N THR A 107 6.44 -10.19 4.31
CA THR A 107 6.49 -11.63 4.05
C THR A 107 5.62 -12.00 2.88
N LEU A 108 6.04 -12.99 2.10
CA LEU A 108 5.23 -13.65 1.07
C LEU A 108 5.44 -15.15 1.20
N LYS A 109 4.35 -15.90 1.37
CA LYS A 109 4.38 -17.36 1.54
C LYS A 109 3.25 -18.02 0.75
N LYS A 110 3.49 -19.26 0.35
CA LYS A 110 2.45 -20.15 -0.19
C LYS A 110 1.72 -20.82 0.96
N GLU A 111 0.41 -20.73 0.94
CA GLU A 111 -0.47 -21.33 1.93
C GLU A 111 -1.54 -22.18 1.23
N LYS A 112 -1.38 -23.53 1.22
CA LYS A 112 -2.30 -24.46 0.57
C LYS A 112 -2.48 -24.16 -0.94
N LYS A 113 -3.54 -23.43 -1.31
CA LYS A 113 -3.87 -23.03 -2.70
C LYS A 113 -3.87 -21.52 -2.89
N GLN A 114 -3.24 -20.80 -2.00
CA GLN A 114 -3.17 -19.36 -1.99
C GLN A 114 -1.73 -18.90 -1.77
N ILE A 115 -1.44 -17.69 -2.17
CA ILE A 115 -0.27 -16.95 -1.72
C ILE A 115 -0.73 -15.90 -0.72
N ARG A 116 -0.01 -15.77 0.38
CA ARG A 116 -0.27 -14.79 1.42
C ARG A 116 0.88 -13.80 1.51
N MET A 117 0.58 -12.54 1.33
CA MET A 117 1.49 -11.43 1.57
C MET A 117 1.10 -10.72 2.85
N GLU A 118 2.09 -10.37 3.66
CA GLU A 118 1.92 -9.59 4.87
C GLU A 118 2.89 -8.41 4.90
N VAL A 119 2.41 -7.28 5.35
CA VAL A 119 3.20 -6.08 5.64
C VAL A 119 2.93 -5.69 7.08
N TYR A 120 3.92 -5.89 7.93
CA TYR A 120 3.90 -5.46 9.33
C TYR A 120 4.70 -4.17 9.47
N ASN A 121 4.22 -3.26 10.28
CA ASN A 121 4.98 -2.10 10.71
C ASN A 121 4.92 -1.91 12.22
N ASP A 122 6.07 -1.57 12.82
CA ASP A 122 6.10 -1.04 14.18
C ASP A 122 5.41 0.33 14.18
N GLY A 123 4.55 0.57 15.16
CA GLY A 123 3.83 1.82 15.27
C GLY A 123 2.58 1.74 16.17
N GLU A 124 1.77 2.78 16.13
CA GLU A 124 0.54 2.84 16.90
C GLU A 124 -0.48 1.81 16.40
N ARG A 125 -1.12 1.12 17.34
CA ARG A 125 -2.19 0.15 17.05
C ARG A 125 -3.45 0.88 16.57
N ILE A 126 -4.19 0.25 15.69
CA ILE A 126 -5.51 0.75 15.26
C ILE A 126 -6.50 0.51 16.40
N LYS A 127 -7.30 1.51 16.75
CA LYS A 127 -8.36 1.32 17.74
C LYS A 127 -9.39 0.30 17.22
N GLU A 128 -9.92 -0.54 18.11
CA GLU A 128 -10.88 -1.59 17.70
C GLU A 128 -12.10 -1.04 16.96
N GLU A 129 -12.63 0.08 17.42
CA GLU A 129 -13.75 0.79 16.79
C GLU A 129 -13.45 1.29 15.37
N GLN A 130 -12.17 1.45 15.02
CA GLN A 130 -11.70 1.93 13.71
C GLN A 130 -11.36 0.78 12.75
N MET A 131 -11.16 -0.43 13.27
CA MET A 131 -10.64 -1.56 12.50
C MET A 131 -11.52 -1.94 11.31
N GLU A 132 -12.83 -1.81 11.42
CA GLU A 132 -13.76 -2.04 10.32
C GLU A 132 -13.76 -0.88 9.31
N HIS A 133 -13.60 0.35 9.81
CA HIS A 133 -13.68 1.57 9.02
C HIS A 133 -12.45 1.93 8.24
N ILE A 134 -11.26 1.37 8.56
CA ILE A 134 -10.03 1.64 7.80
C ILE A 134 -10.12 1.25 6.32
N TRP A 135 -11.11 0.43 5.95
CA TRP A 135 -11.38 0.00 4.59
C TRP A 135 -12.42 0.86 3.86
N ASP A 136 -13.02 1.82 4.55
CA ASP A 136 -13.99 2.75 3.96
C ASP A 136 -13.27 3.81 3.14
N SER A 137 -13.89 4.25 2.05
CA SER A 137 -13.35 5.33 1.23
C SER A 137 -13.28 6.63 2.03
N PHE A 138 -12.16 7.36 1.88
CA PHE A 138 -11.90 8.64 2.57
C PHE A 138 -11.76 8.55 4.10
N TYR A 139 -11.68 7.37 4.65
CA TYR A 139 -11.43 7.19 6.07
C TYR A 139 -9.94 7.33 6.39
N THR A 140 -9.62 8.16 7.35
CA THR A 140 -8.25 8.34 7.85
C THR A 140 -8.25 8.41 9.37
N THR A 141 -7.30 7.70 9.99
CA THR A 141 -7.10 7.74 11.45
C THR A 141 -6.15 8.85 11.89
N SER A 142 -5.54 9.55 10.95
CA SER A 142 -4.42 10.46 11.20
C SER A 142 -4.86 11.81 11.75
N GLN A 143 -4.67 12.00 13.04
CA GLN A 143 -4.54 13.32 13.65
C GLN A 143 -3.08 13.83 13.68
N LYS A 144 -2.08 12.97 13.50
CA LYS A 144 -0.65 13.33 13.52
C LYS A 144 -0.08 13.31 12.09
N LYS A 145 0.02 14.47 11.50
CA LYS A 145 0.72 14.67 10.23
C LYS A 145 2.21 14.80 10.54
N LYS A 146 3.06 13.86 10.06
CA LYS A 146 4.48 14.16 9.94
C LYS A 146 4.60 15.40 9.04
N PRO A 147 5.43 16.40 9.38
CA PRO A 147 5.69 17.50 8.45
C PRO A 147 6.29 16.92 7.17
N VAL A 148 5.64 17.21 6.05
CA VAL A 148 6.10 16.80 4.72
C VAL A 148 7.37 17.57 4.41
N THR A 149 8.51 16.89 4.36
CA THR A 149 9.82 17.50 4.08
C THR A 149 10.33 17.24 2.66
N SER A 150 9.54 16.58 1.79
CA SER A 150 9.93 16.32 0.40
C SER A 150 8.76 16.37 -0.57
N GLU A 151 9.02 16.84 -1.78
CA GLU A 151 8.08 17.06 -2.90
C GLU A 151 7.32 15.79 -3.36
N ASN A 152 7.64 14.61 -2.84
CA ASN A 152 7.08 13.31 -3.25
C ASN A 152 6.23 12.60 -2.18
N GLU A 153 5.89 13.25 -1.07
CA GLU A 153 5.09 12.59 -0.02
C GLU A 153 3.59 12.65 -0.33
N VAL A 154 3.05 11.51 -0.74
CA VAL A 154 1.61 11.31 -0.93
C VAL A 154 0.91 11.42 0.42
N ARG A 155 0.15 12.49 0.63
CA ARG A 155 -0.75 12.61 1.79
C ARG A 155 -1.89 11.61 1.66
N ASN A 156 -2.14 10.85 2.72
CA ASN A 156 -3.18 9.83 2.76
C ASN A 156 -4.57 10.49 2.69
N ILE A 157 -5.26 10.30 1.56
CA ILE A 157 -6.63 10.78 1.36
C ILE A 157 -7.65 9.77 1.94
N GLY A 158 -7.16 8.65 2.47
CA GLY A 158 -8.01 7.57 2.96
C GLY A 158 -8.57 6.66 1.87
N LEU A 159 -7.93 6.62 0.69
CA LEU A 159 -8.32 5.75 -0.41
C LEU A 159 -7.43 4.50 -0.54
N GLY A 160 -6.23 4.50 0.04
CA GLY A 160 -5.25 3.44 -0.19
C GLY A 160 -5.74 2.05 0.19
N LEU A 161 -6.26 1.86 1.40
CA LEU A 161 -6.77 0.57 1.87
C LEU A 161 -8.06 0.16 1.16
N PHE A 162 -8.95 1.11 0.87
CA PHE A 162 -10.14 0.87 0.05
C PHE A 162 -9.76 0.32 -1.34
N VAL A 163 -8.79 0.95 -2.00
CA VAL A 163 -8.27 0.50 -3.32
C VAL A 163 -7.68 -0.90 -3.22
N VAL A 164 -6.93 -1.21 -2.16
CA VAL A 164 -6.42 -2.58 -1.92
C VAL A 164 -7.57 -3.57 -1.88
N ARG A 165 -8.60 -3.31 -1.08
CA ARG A 165 -9.77 -4.20 -0.95
C ARG A 165 -10.44 -4.44 -2.30
N LYS A 166 -10.70 -3.39 -3.07
CA LYS A 166 -11.29 -3.49 -4.41
C LYS A 166 -10.43 -4.32 -5.38
N ILE A 167 -9.13 -4.09 -5.39
CA ILE A 167 -8.20 -4.85 -6.24
C ILE A 167 -8.21 -6.33 -5.84
N VAL A 168 -8.07 -6.62 -4.55
CA VAL A 168 -8.00 -7.99 -4.03
C VAL A 168 -9.30 -8.75 -4.30
N ASP A 169 -10.45 -8.12 -4.09
CA ASP A 169 -11.78 -8.70 -4.38
C ASP A 169 -11.89 -9.06 -5.88
N LYS A 170 -11.46 -8.16 -6.78
CA LYS A 170 -11.46 -8.41 -8.24
C LYS A 170 -10.55 -9.58 -8.64
N HIS A 171 -9.50 -9.81 -7.88
CA HIS A 171 -8.58 -10.95 -8.05
C HIS A 171 -9.02 -12.21 -7.28
N LYS A 172 -10.28 -12.24 -6.78
CA LYS A 172 -10.86 -13.36 -6.01
C LYS A 172 -10.03 -13.72 -4.77
N GLY A 173 -9.39 -12.72 -4.18
CA GLY A 173 -8.60 -12.81 -2.98
C GLY A 173 -9.37 -12.35 -1.74
N SER A 174 -8.63 -12.19 -0.65
CA SER A 174 -9.10 -11.57 0.60
C SER A 174 -8.00 -10.72 1.19
N CYS A 175 -8.36 -9.72 2.00
CA CYS A 175 -7.40 -8.88 2.69
C CYS A 175 -7.92 -8.51 4.08
N GLY A 176 -7.02 -8.09 4.95
CA GLY A 176 -7.38 -7.70 6.31
C GLY A 176 -6.24 -7.00 7.03
N ALA A 177 -6.54 -6.62 8.27
CA ALA A 177 -5.58 -6.02 9.18
C ALA A 177 -5.70 -6.67 10.56
N GLN A 178 -4.62 -6.65 11.33
CA GLN A 178 -4.55 -7.17 12.68
C GLN A 178 -3.61 -6.33 13.52
N ASN A 179 -4.03 -5.95 14.72
CA ASN A 179 -3.14 -5.38 15.71
C ASN A 179 -2.18 -6.43 16.23
N MET A 180 -0.89 -6.08 16.24
CA MET A 180 0.18 -6.86 16.88
C MET A 180 0.59 -6.18 18.18
N GLU A 181 1.51 -6.79 18.95
CA GLU A 181 1.97 -6.24 20.22
C GLU A 181 2.52 -4.82 20.08
N ASN A 182 3.35 -4.58 19.05
CA ASN A 182 4.07 -3.31 18.86
C ASN A 182 3.76 -2.65 17.51
N GLY A 183 2.61 -2.91 16.91
CA GLY A 183 2.28 -2.34 15.61
C GLY A 183 1.06 -2.98 14.96
N VAL A 184 1.01 -2.88 13.62
CA VAL A 184 -0.10 -3.37 12.80
C VAL A 184 0.42 -4.27 11.69
N LEU A 185 -0.31 -5.34 11.42
CA LEU A 185 -0.12 -6.25 10.30
C LEU A 185 -1.25 -6.06 9.30
N PHE A 186 -0.92 -5.72 8.07
CA PHE A 186 -1.83 -5.78 6.93
C PHE A 186 -1.50 -7.01 6.10
N TRP A 187 -2.51 -7.71 5.60
CA TRP A 187 -2.31 -8.90 4.79
C TRP A 187 -3.25 -8.92 3.58
N LEU A 188 -2.82 -9.60 2.54
CA LEU A 188 -3.67 -10.00 1.42
C LEU A 188 -3.36 -11.45 1.03
N GLN A 189 -4.38 -12.13 0.53
CA GLN A 189 -4.29 -13.48 -0.01
C GLN A 189 -4.86 -13.50 -1.42
N LEU A 190 -4.16 -14.19 -2.32
CA LEU A 190 -4.61 -14.39 -3.70
C LEU A 190 -4.59 -15.89 -4.02
N PRO A 191 -5.50 -16.40 -4.88
CA PRO A 191 -5.43 -17.75 -5.38
C PRO A 191 -4.07 -18.01 -6.05
N GLU A 192 -3.38 -19.07 -5.63
CA GLU A 192 -2.12 -19.48 -6.25
C GLU A 192 -2.38 -20.16 -7.60
N ILE A 193 -1.60 -19.77 -8.61
CA ILE A 193 -1.50 -20.55 -9.83
C ILE A 193 -0.27 -21.43 -9.72
N ARG A 194 -0.47 -22.75 -9.85
CA ARG A 194 0.65 -23.67 -9.88
C ARG A 194 1.54 -23.38 -11.10
N ASP A 195 2.83 -23.50 -10.91
CA ASP A 195 3.76 -23.51 -12.01
C ASP A 195 3.52 -24.83 -12.79
N LEU A 196 2.74 -24.72 -13.85
CA LEU A 196 2.68 -25.80 -14.84
C LEU A 196 4.00 -25.67 -15.59
N GLY A 197 5.06 -26.27 -15.01
CA GLY A 197 6.36 -26.34 -15.66
C GLY A 197 6.20 -26.73 -17.14
N LYS A 198 6.92 -26.01 -18.01
CA LYS A 198 7.07 -26.38 -19.42
C LYS A 198 7.74 -27.74 -19.54
#